data_bf52cc8f7b97077cd85a0a4185667b33
#
_entry.id   bf52cc8f7b97077cd85a0a4185667b33
#
_cell.length_a   1.000
_cell.length_b   1.000
_cell.length_c   1.000
_cell.angle_alpha   90.00
_cell.angle_beta   90.00
_cell.angle_gamma   90.00
#
_symmetry.space_group_name_H-M   'P 1'
#
loop_
_entity.id
_entity.type
_entity.pdbx_description
1 polymer ?
#
loop_
_entity_poly.entity_id
_entity_poly.type
_entity_poly.pdbx_seq_one_letter_code
_entity_poly.pdbx_strand_id
1 'polypeptide(L)'
;MRKRNLSLISTVLAAALSASMLICAIPVSAADASTVVLNGEEMSLDDLIKNAKEEGDLQSVGMPDDWANWKGSWDAITDTYGITHGDVDMTSAEELSQFAAEKDDPTKDIGDIGLSMTPEAIKQDVIGTYKASTWDSFPDWAKDP
;
A
#
# COMPACT_ATOMS: atom_id res chain seq x y z
N MET A 1 16.11 -11.04 16.88
CA MET A 1 15.37 -12.10 16.16
C MET A 1 13.92 -12.10 16.62
N ARG A 2 13.07 -11.39 15.94
CA ARG A 2 11.63 -11.32 16.26
C ARG A 2 10.88 -12.09 15.17
N LYS A 3 10.43 -13.29 15.51
CA LYS A 3 9.64 -14.13 14.59
C LYS A 3 8.25 -13.52 14.45
N ARG A 4 7.90 -13.05 13.25
CA ARG A 4 6.54 -12.65 12.91
C ARG A 4 5.70 -13.92 12.72
N ASN A 5 4.79 -14.16 13.64
CA ASN A 5 3.81 -15.25 13.52
C ASN A 5 2.66 -14.78 12.62
N LEU A 6 2.60 -15.31 11.40
CA LEU A 6 1.36 -15.27 10.62
C LEU A 6 0.36 -16.21 11.30
N SER A 7 -0.64 -15.64 11.95
CA SER A 7 -1.78 -16.39 12.46
C SER A 7 -2.92 -16.30 11.46
N LEU A 8 -3.19 -17.42 10.81
CA LEU A 8 -4.39 -17.69 10.04
C LEU A 8 -5.61 -17.67 10.96
N ILE A 9 -6.58 -16.81 10.69
CA ILE A 9 -7.93 -16.99 11.23
C ILE A 9 -8.90 -17.20 10.07
N SER A 10 -9.20 -18.48 9.84
CA SER A 10 -10.42 -18.94 9.15
C SER A 10 -11.57 -18.93 10.14
N THR A 11 -12.74 -18.44 9.76
CA THR A 11 -14.05 -19.04 10.09
C THR A 11 -15.17 -18.30 9.37
N VAL A 12 -15.70 -18.90 8.38
CA VAL A 12 -17.04 -19.34 8.02
C VAL A 12 -18.16 -18.85 8.94
N LEU A 13 -19.23 -18.23 8.39
CA LEU A 13 -20.58 -18.72 8.57
C LEU A 13 -21.57 -18.15 7.54
N ALA A 14 -22.36 -19.06 6.99
CA ALA A 14 -23.35 -18.86 5.95
C ALA A 14 -24.77 -18.60 6.51
N ALA A 15 -25.65 -18.14 5.58
CA ALA A 15 -27.12 -18.26 5.53
C ALA A 15 -27.94 -17.19 6.28
N ALA A 16 -28.87 -16.51 5.64
CA ALA A 16 -30.12 -17.00 5.08
C ALA A 16 -30.86 -15.95 4.23
N LEU A 17 -31.59 -16.43 3.23
CA LEU A 17 -32.50 -15.69 2.34
C LEU A 17 -33.67 -15.05 3.11
N SER A 18 -34.05 -13.84 2.67
CA SER A 18 -35.48 -13.52 2.47
C SER A 18 -35.62 -12.31 1.54
N ALA A 19 -36.41 -12.52 0.50
CA ALA A 19 -36.73 -11.56 -0.54
C ALA A 19 -37.68 -10.47 0.00
N SER A 20 -37.39 -9.21 -0.32
CA SER A 20 -38.41 -8.18 -0.47
C SER A 20 -37.86 -7.11 -1.41
N MET A 21 -38.42 -7.07 -2.62
CA MET A 21 -38.20 -5.98 -3.58
C MET A 21 -38.78 -4.69 -3.01
N LEU A 22 -37.90 -3.78 -2.62
CA LEU A 22 -38.21 -2.37 -2.55
C LEU A 22 -37.20 -1.66 -3.44
N ILE A 23 -37.66 -1.10 -4.56
CA ILE A 23 -36.86 -0.21 -5.40
C ILE A 23 -36.66 1.06 -4.59
N CYS A 24 -35.62 1.09 -3.77
CA CYS A 24 -35.05 2.33 -3.25
C CYS A 24 -33.94 2.73 -4.23
N ALA A 25 -34.06 3.95 -4.77
CA ALA A 25 -32.95 4.60 -5.43
C ALA A 25 -31.75 4.53 -4.48
N ILE A 26 -30.77 3.68 -4.83
CA ILE A 26 -29.51 3.59 -4.10
C ILE A 26 -28.84 4.93 -4.37
N PRO A 27 -28.62 5.79 -3.36
CA PRO A 27 -27.63 6.84 -3.53
C PRO A 27 -26.33 6.10 -3.90
N VAL A 28 -25.71 6.48 -5.00
CA VAL A 28 -24.32 6.11 -5.27
C VAL A 28 -23.55 6.67 -4.08
N SER A 29 -23.34 5.80 -3.10
CA SER A 29 -22.46 6.10 -1.98
C SER A 29 -21.10 6.33 -2.61
N ALA A 30 -20.56 7.54 -2.43
CA ALA A 30 -19.15 7.74 -2.67
C ALA A 30 -18.43 6.54 -2.03
N ALA A 31 -17.60 5.86 -2.81
CA ALA A 31 -16.83 4.71 -2.32
C ALA A 31 -16.28 5.10 -0.96
N ASP A 32 -16.51 4.25 0.02
CA ASP A 32 -16.13 4.54 1.39
C ASP A 32 -14.60 4.66 1.41
N ALA A 33 -14.10 5.91 1.53
CA ALA A 33 -12.66 6.22 1.50
C ALA A 33 -11.91 5.62 2.70
N SER A 34 -12.57 4.76 3.46
CA SER A 34 -12.08 4.11 4.67
C SER A 34 -11.42 2.75 4.44
N THR A 35 -11.39 2.25 3.19
CA THR A 35 -10.85 0.93 2.89
C THR A 35 -9.71 1.01 1.88
N VAL A 36 -8.66 0.23 2.10
CA VAL A 36 -7.55 0.01 1.17
C VAL A 36 -7.47 -1.46 0.80
N VAL A 37 -6.90 -1.78 -0.36
CA VAL A 37 -6.62 -3.16 -0.76
C VAL A 37 -5.12 -3.33 -0.89
N LEU A 38 -4.56 -4.25 -0.14
CA LEU A 38 -3.14 -4.61 -0.16
C LEU A 38 -2.99 -6.08 -0.52
N ASN A 39 -2.30 -6.39 -1.61
CA ASN A 39 -2.11 -7.76 -2.12
C ASN A 39 -3.44 -8.53 -2.27
N GLY A 40 -4.52 -7.84 -2.66
CA GLY A 40 -5.85 -8.43 -2.83
C GLY A 40 -6.66 -8.60 -1.54
N GLU A 41 -6.13 -8.21 -0.40
CA GLU A 41 -6.83 -8.22 0.88
C GLU A 41 -7.32 -6.82 1.25
N GLU A 42 -8.59 -6.70 1.66
CA GLU A 42 -9.17 -5.44 2.13
C GLU A 42 -8.79 -5.21 3.60
N MET A 43 -8.40 -3.96 3.89
CA MET A 43 -8.10 -3.49 5.23
C MET A 43 -8.76 -2.14 5.46
N SER A 44 -9.24 -1.86 6.68
CA SER A 44 -9.69 -0.52 7.00
C SER A 44 -8.50 0.45 7.04
N LEU A 45 -8.72 1.69 6.63
CA LEU A 45 -7.68 2.73 6.71
C LEU A 45 -7.25 2.97 8.16
N ASP A 46 -8.17 2.87 9.11
CA ASP A 46 -7.88 3.02 10.54
C ASP A 46 -6.94 1.93 11.06
N ASP A 47 -7.15 0.66 10.64
CA ASP A 47 -6.26 -0.44 10.99
C ASP A 47 -4.88 -0.28 10.34
N LEU A 48 -4.84 0.17 9.08
CA LEU A 48 -3.58 0.47 8.40
C LEU A 48 -2.80 1.54 9.15
N ILE A 49 -3.45 2.66 9.49
CA ILE A 49 -2.84 3.77 10.24
C ILE A 49 -2.35 3.30 11.63
N LYS A 50 -3.15 2.49 12.32
CA LYS A 50 -2.78 1.93 13.61
C LYS A 50 -1.53 1.06 13.50
N ASN A 51 -1.50 0.14 12.54
CA ASN A 51 -0.36 -0.75 12.34
C ASN A 51 0.92 0.04 11.97
N ALA A 52 0.81 1.03 11.08
CA ALA A 52 1.90 1.89 10.69
C ALA A 52 2.48 2.68 11.88
N LYS A 53 1.61 3.19 12.78
CA LYS A 53 2.05 3.86 14.01
C LYS A 53 2.74 2.92 15.00
N GLU A 54 2.32 1.66 15.05
CA GLU A 54 2.96 0.64 15.89
C GLU A 54 4.34 0.24 15.34
N GLU A 55 4.51 0.25 14.01
CA GLU A 55 5.80 0.05 13.34
C GLU A 55 6.72 1.26 13.55
N GLY A 56 6.21 2.46 13.42
CA GLY A 56 6.84 3.73 13.77
C GLY A 56 7.93 4.21 12.82
N ASP A 57 8.25 3.46 11.77
CA ASP A 57 9.34 3.74 10.82
C ASP A 57 8.93 3.35 9.40
N LEU A 58 9.35 4.14 8.42
CA LEU A 58 9.15 3.92 6.99
C LEU A 58 10.49 4.11 6.27
N GLN A 59 10.93 3.10 5.54
CA GLN A 59 12.18 3.11 4.81
C GLN A 59 11.95 3.10 3.31
N SER A 60 12.42 4.13 2.60
CA SER A 60 12.32 4.22 1.15
C SER A 60 13.65 4.08 0.43
N VAL A 61 13.57 3.84 -0.86
CA VAL A 61 14.69 3.91 -1.80
C VAL A 61 14.31 4.73 -3.01
N GLY A 62 15.24 5.52 -3.54
CA GLY A 62 15.05 6.32 -4.75
C GLY A 62 14.05 7.48 -4.61
N MET A 63 13.78 7.92 -3.38
CA MET A 63 12.79 8.95 -3.08
C MET A 63 13.40 10.09 -2.23
N PRO A 64 14.54 10.68 -2.69
CA PRO A 64 15.28 11.69 -1.89
C PRO A 64 14.47 12.97 -1.70
N ASP A 65 14.75 13.66 -0.59
CA ASP A 65 14.05 14.85 -0.12
C ASP A 65 13.97 15.99 -1.15
N ASP A 66 14.98 16.14 -1.98
CA ASP A 66 15.13 17.26 -2.93
C ASP A 66 14.48 16.97 -4.30
N TRP A 67 13.88 15.80 -4.48
CA TRP A 67 13.22 15.42 -5.72
C TRP A 67 11.71 15.28 -5.53
N ALA A 68 10.91 15.66 -6.56
CA ALA A 68 9.45 15.48 -6.64
C ALA A 68 8.67 15.91 -5.38
N ASN A 69 9.23 16.80 -4.55
CA ASN A 69 8.67 17.22 -3.26
C ASN A 69 8.48 16.06 -2.25
N TRP A 70 9.30 15.01 -2.33
CA TRP A 70 9.23 13.91 -1.37
C TRP A 70 9.35 14.39 0.07
N LYS A 71 10.24 15.34 0.34
CA LYS A 71 10.35 15.94 1.68
C LYS A 71 9.02 16.42 2.24
N GLY A 72 8.21 17.12 1.44
CA GLY A 72 6.89 17.58 1.89
C GLY A 72 5.93 16.44 2.21
N SER A 73 6.03 15.32 1.48
CA SER A 73 5.24 14.11 1.75
C SER A 73 5.68 13.42 3.04
N TRP A 74 7.00 13.28 3.24
CA TRP A 74 7.56 12.66 4.46
C TRP A 74 7.28 13.50 5.71
N ASP A 75 7.47 14.83 5.63
CA ASP A 75 7.12 15.74 6.72
C ASP A 75 5.63 15.59 7.09
N ALA A 76 4.73 15.51 6.10
CA ALA A 76 3.30 15.37 6.34
C ALA A 76 2.95 14.01 7.00
N ILE A 77 3.62 12.92 6.63
CA ILE A 77 3.46 11.60 7.25
C ILE A 77 3.95 11.65 8.70
N THR A 78 5.14 12.21 8.94
CA THR A 78 5.70 12.35 10.29
C THR A 78 4.81 13.21 11.18
N ASP A 79 4.36 14.36 10.69
CA ASP A 79 3.51 15.29 11.45
C ASP A 79 2.14 14.71 11.77
N THR A 80 1.57 13.92 10.83
CA THR A 80 0.22 13.37 10.97
C THR A 80 0.18 12.09 11.80
N TYR A 81 1.16 11.21 11.59
CA TYR A 81 1.13 9.85 12.13
C TYR A 81 2.24 9.57 13.15
N GLY A 82 3.26 10.41 13.25
CA GLY A 82 4.40 10.19 14.14
C GLY A 82 5.37 9.11 13.64
N ILE A 83 5.33 8.79 12.33
CA ILE A 83 6.17 7.80 11.70
C ILE A 83 7.47 8.48 11.25
N THR A 84 8.61 7.91 11.61
CA THR A 84 9.91 8.38 11.10
C THR A 84 10.13 7.88 9.68
N HIS A 85 10.96 8.60 8.92
CA HIS A 85 11.28 8.23 7.54
C HIS A 85 12.78 8.27 7.31
N GLY A 86 13.28 7.31 6.55
CA GLY A 86 14.64 7.28 6.02
C GLY A 86 14.62 6.89 4.54
N ASP A 87 15.48 7.54 3.73
CA ASP A 87 15.66 7.23 2.31
C ASP A 87 17.10 6.88 2.00
N VAL A 88 17.27 6.01 1.00
CA VAL A 88 18.57 5.80 0.35
C VAL A 88 18.38 6.03 -1.14
N ASP A 89 19.03 7.07 -1.66
CA ASP A 89 18.97 7.40 -3.08
C ASP A 89 19.62 6.31 -3.93
N MET A 90 18.85 5.76 -4.89
CA MET A 90 19.25 4.68 -5.76
C MET A 90 18.67 4.87 -7.17
N THR A 91 19.30 4.25 -8.14
CA THR A 91 18.69 4.06 -9.46
C THR A 91 17.66 2.93 -9.42
N SER A 92 16.64 2.97 -10.30
CA SER A 92 15.60 1.93 -10.36
C SER A 92 16.16 0.50 -10.51
N ALA A 93 17.31 0.33 -11.16
CA ALA A 93 17.95 -0.99 -11.30
C ALA A 93 18.58 -1.46 -9.97
N GLU A 94 19.15 -0.54 -9.19
CA GLU A 94 19.70 -0.83 -7.88
C GLU A 94 18.57 -1.16 -6.89
N GLU A 95 17.47 -0.40 -6.92
CA GLU A 95 16.28 -0.66 -6.10
C GLU A 95 15.75 -2.08 -6.33
N LEU A 96 15.52 -2.47 -7.60
CA LEU A 96 15.07 -3.83 -7.91
C LEU A 96 16.05 -4.91 -7.45
N SER A 97 17.35 -4.64 -7.56
CA SER A 97 18.39 -5.55 -7.09
C SER A 97 18.35 -5.71 -5.58
N GLN A 98 18.10 -4.62 -4.85
CA GLN A 98 17.97 -4.65 -3.39
C GLN A 98 16.70 -5.39 -2.98
N PHE A 99 15.55 -5.07 -3.53
CA PHE A 99 14.30 -5.76 -3.23
C PHE A 99 14.40 -7.27 -3.50
N ALA A 100 15.05 -7.68 -4.58
CA ALA A 100 15.27 -9.09 -4.89
C ALA A 100 16.21 -9.78 -3.87
N ALA A 101 17.25 -9.06 -3.44
CA ALA A 101 18.21 -9.61 -2.46
C ALA A 101 17.62 -9.71 -1.05
N GLU A 102 16.68 -8.84 -0.70
CA GLU A 102 16.08 -8.73 0.63
C GLU A 102 14.67 -9.34 0.69
N LYS A 103 14.23 -10.06 -0.34
CA LYS A 103 12.87 -10.59 -0.45
C LYS A 103 12.40 -11.40 0.77
N ASP A 104 13.29 -12.17 1.39
CA ASP A 104 12.96 -13.01 2.53
C ASP A 104 13.04 -12.27 3.88
N ASP A 105 13.73 -11.12 3.92
CA ASP A 105 13.87 -10.28 5.13
C ASP A 105 14.00 -8.80 4.70
N PRO A 106 12.91 -8.17 4.24
CA PRO A 106 12.93 -6.84 3.66
C PRO A 106 13.28 -5.78 4.72
N THR A 107 14.15 -4.86 4.34
CA THR A 107 14.52 -3.67 5.13
C THR A 107 13.94 -2.39 4.56
N LYS A 108 13.33 -2.46 3.38
CA LYS A 108 12.70 -1.34 2.67
C LYS A 108 11.23 -1.62 2.43
N ASP A 109 10.44 -0.56 2.54
CA ASP A 109 8.98 -0.62 2.44
C ASP A 109 8.47 -0.13 1.08
N ILE A 110 9.15 0.87 0.48
CA ILE A 110 8.70 1.52 -0.75
C ILE A 110 9.88 2.00 -1.59
N GLY A 111 9.69 2.06 -2.91
CA GLY A 111 10.64 2.66 -3.85
C GLY A 111 9.94 3.34 -5.02
N ASP A 112 10.64 4.25 -5.69
CA ASP A 112 10.16 4.94 -6.89
C ASP A 112 10.95 4.47 -8.12
N ILE A 113 10.42 3.48 -8.82
CA ILE A 113 11.04 2.92 -10.02
C ILE A 113 10.46 3.54 -11.28
N GLY A 114 11.31 3.78 -12.26
CA GLY A 114 10.85 4.17 -13.60
C GLY A 114 9.89 3.14 -14.19
N LEU A 115 8.81 3.60 -14.83
CA LEU A 115 7.75 2.75 -15.41
C LEU A 115 8.30 1.66 -16.35
N SER A 116 9.40 1.92 -17.05
CA SER A 116 10.07 0.94 -17.90
C SER A 116 10.63 -0.27 -17.15
N MET A 117 10.82 -0.18 -15.85
CA MET A 117 11.32 -1.26 -14.99
C MET A 117 10.21 -2.14 -14.41
N THR A 118 8.94 -1.71 -14.51
CA THR A 118 7.79 -2.45 -13.97
C THR A 118 7.70 -3.90 -14.45
N PRO A 119 7.91 -4.24 -15.75
CA PRO A 119 7.89 -5.63 -16.20
C PRO A 119 8.95 -6.51 -15.52
N GLU A 120 10.12 -5.97 -15.22
CA GLU A 120 11.18 -6.70 -14.52
C GLU A 120 10.85 -6.85 -13.02
N ALA A 121 10.29 -5.82 -12.40
CA ALA A 121 9.81 -5.88 -11.01
C ALA A 121 8.75 -6.96 -10.81
N ILE A 122 7.77 -7.04 -11.71
CA ILE A 122 6.75 -8.10 -11.72
C ILE A 122 7.37 -9.48 -11.89
N LYS A 123 8.27 -9.63 -12.86
CA LYS A 123 8.94 -10.92 -13.13
C LYS A 123 9.76 -11.41 -11.95
N GLN A 124 10.39 -10.50 -11.21
CA GLN A 124 11.15 -10.81 -10.00
C GLN A 124 10.25 -11.02 -8.77
N ASP A 125 8.95 -10.71 -8.88
CA ASP A 125 7.98 -10.79 -7.79
C ASP A 125 8.44 -10.00 -6.56
N VAL A 126 8.82 -8.73 -6.76
CA VAL A 126 9.34 -7.83 -5.73
C VAL A 126 8.43 -6.62 -5.47
N ILE A 127 7.30 -6.54 -6.15
CA ILE A 127 6.29 -5.51 -5.94
C ILE A 127 4.94 -6.15 -5.61
N GLY A 128 4.22 -5.53 -4.68
CA GLY A 128 2.86 -5.92 -4.32
C GLY A 128 1.82 -5.07 -5.03
N THR A 129 0.57 -5.54 -5.05
CA THR A 129 -0.56 -4.75 -5.52
C THR A 129 -1.12 -3.90 -4.39
N TYR A 130 -1.42 -2.63 -4.69
CA TYR A 130 -2.03 -1.71 -3.73
C TYR A 130 -3.11 -0.88 -4.39
N LYS A 131 -4.29 -0.84 -3.80
CA LYS A 131 -5.38 0.04 -4.20
C LYS A 131 -5.65 1.06 -3.09
N ALA A 132 -5.30 2.31 -3.34
CA ALA A 132 -5.53 3.41 -2.41
C ALA A 132 -7.04 3.64 -2.17
N SER A 133 -7.41 4.11 -0.99
CA SER A 133 -8.80 4.50 -0.67
C SER A 133 -9.36 5.57 -1.59
N THR A 134 -8.48 6.38 -2.19
CA THR A 134 -8.83 7.43 -3.15
C THR A 134 -8.80 6.97 -4.61
N TRP A 135 -8.63 5.68 -4.89
CA TRP A 135 -8.46 5.14 -6.25
C TRP A 135 -9.53 5.63 -7.24
N ASP A 136 -10.77 5.64 -6.83
CA ASP A 136 -11.90 6.01 -7.70
C ASP A 136 -11.92 7.51 -8.04
N SER A 137 -11.16 8.35 -7.33
CA SER A 137 -11.00 9.77 -7.62
C SER A 137 -9.98 10.08 -8.72
N PHE A 138 -9.12 9.11 -9.08
CA PHE A 138 -8.17 9.28 -10.17
C PHE A 138 -8.85 9.12 -11.53
N PRO A 139 -8.43 9.87 -12.57
CA PRO A 139 -8.92 9.66 -13.93
C PRO A 139 -8.41 8.33 -14.49
N ASP A 140 -9.18 7.70 -15.39
CA ASP A 140 -8.86 6.35 -15.91
C ASP A 140 -7.50 6.27 -16.60
N TRP A 141 -7.05 7.34 -17.25
CA TRP A 141 -5.73 7.39 -17.89
C TRP A 141 -4.55 7.36 -16.91
N ALA A 142 -4.79 7.63 -15.62
CA ALA A 142 -3.78 7.62 -14.55
C ALA A 142 -3.85 6.35 -13.69
N LYS A 143 -4.66 5.37 -14.08
CA LYS A 143 -4.82 4.10 -13.38
C LYS A 143 -4.12 2.99 -14.15
N ASP A 144 -3.52 2.07 -13.42
CA ASP A 144 -3.07 0.80 -13.95
C ASP A 144 -4.28 -0.09 -14.24
N PRO A 145 -4.36 -0.78 -15.40
CA PRO A 145 -5.52 -1.60 -15.77
C PRO A 145 -5.71 -2.86 -14.93
#